data_f853e3db2b4801f9d52b513a3ac76b26
#
_entry.id   f853e3db2b4801f9d52b513a3ac76b26
#
_cell.length_a   1.000
_cell.length_b   1.000
_cell.length_c   1.000
_cell.angle_alpha   90.00
_cell.angle_beta   90.00
_cell.angle_gamma   90.00
#
_symmetry.space_group_name_H-M   'P 1'
#
loop_
_entity.id
_entity.type
_entity.pdbx_description
1 polymer ?
#
loop_
_entity_poly.entity_id
_entity_poly.type
_entity_poly.pdbx_seq_one_letter_code
_entity_poly.pdbx_strand_id
1 'polypeptide(L)'
;MRCELEFNLFKAARGLFSNDLSIDLGTANTLIYTKDVGIVLNEPSVVAIRESRGQKTVVAVGTEAKKMLGRTPGNIKAIRPLSDGVIADFQVTEKMLQHFIASVHEQRFIKPSPRILVCVPCRSTQVERRAIRESVLGAGARDVKLIEEPMAAAIGAGLPVEEASGSMVIDIGGGTTEIAILALNGVVYAESVKIGGDKMDEAIVSYIRRNFGCVIGESTAEKIKQTIGCASEESDKEEMMVTGRNIAEGMPETFTLQSDCLLYTSPSPRD
;
A
#
# COMPACT_ATOMS: atom_id res chain seq x y z
N MET A 1 -23.29 32.03 -0.47
CA MET A 1 -23.37 32.10 -1.96
C MET A 1 -22.19 32.82 -2.61
N ARG A 2 -21.78 34.04 -2.24
CA ARG A 2 -20.64 34.76 -2.84
C ARG A 2 -19.27 34.09 -2.46
N CYS A 3 -19.10 33.65 -1.25
CA CYS A 3 -17.88 33.02 -0.74
C CYS A 3 -17.65 31.61 -1.35
N GLU A 4 -18.72 30.85 -1.61
CA GLU A 4 -18.62 29.53 -2.29
C GLU A 4 -18.29 29.64 -3.78
N LEU A 5 -18.76 30.70 -4.44
CA LEU A 5 -18.43 30.98 -5.85
C LEU A 5 -16.96 31.38 -6.01
N GLU A 6 -16.42 32.22 -5.12
CA GLU A 6 -15.00 32.59 -5.14
C GLU A 6 -14.10 31.39 -4.83
N PHE A 7 -14.47 30.54 -3.87
CA PHE A 7 -13.74 29.32 -3.54
C PHE A 7 -13.72 28.30 -4.70
N ASN A 8 -14.83 28.18 -5.43
CA ASN A 8 -14.92 27.33 -6.62
C ASN A 8 -14.14 27.90 -7.80
N LEU A 9 -14.11 29.21 -7.99
CA LEU A 9 -13.36 29.86 -9.05
C LEU A 9 -11.83 29.72 -8.82
N PHE A 10 -11.37 29.85 -7.57
CA PHE A 10 -9.97 29.61 -7.19
C PHE A 10 -9.55 28.14 -7.40
N LYS A 11 -10.42 27.19 -7.05
CA LYS A 11 -10.17 25.76 -7.32
C LYS A 11 -10.11 25.47 -8.83
N ALA A 12 -10.99 26.06 -9.62
CA ALA A 12 -10.99 25.90 -11.08
C ALA A 12 -9.74 26.51 -11.73
N ALA A 13 -9.31 27.69 -11.31
CA ALA A 13 -8.07 28.31 -11.80
C ALA A 13 -6.82 27.48 -11.45
N ARG A 14 -6.75 26.93 -10.23
CA ARG A 14 -5.68 26.01 -9.81
C ARG A 14 -5.67 24.70 -10.63
N GLY A 15 -6.81 24.27 -11.13
CA GLY A 15 -6.96 23.09 -11.95
C GLY A 15 -6.39 23.22 -13.35
N LEU A 16 -6.26 24.43 -13.88
CA LEU A 16 -5.65 24.70 -15.21
C LEU A 16 -4.14 24.44 -15.21
N PHE A 17 -3.51 24.42 -14.04
CA PHE A 17 -2.06 24.26 -13.88
C PHE A 17 -1.68 22.93 -13.22
N SER A 18 -2.62 21.99 -13.04
CA SER A 18 -2.36 20.69 -12.42
C SER A 18 -2.47 19.56 -13.43
N ASN A 19 -1.52 18.64 -13.41
CA ASN A 19 -1.64 17.37 -14.11
C ASN A 19 -2.64 16.49 -13.36
N ASP A 20 -3.43 15.71 -14.09
CA ASP A 20 -4.27 14.68 -13.49
C ASP A 20 -3.37 13.59 -12.91
N LEU A 21 -3.73 13.06 -11.75
CA LEU A 21 -2.98 12.03 -11.06
C LEU A 21 -3.79 10.73 -11.01
N SER A 22 -3.09 9.61 -11.10
CA SER A 22 -3.65 8.32 -10.69
C SER A 22 -2.94 7.86 -9.44
N ILE A 23 -3.69 7.42 -8.42
CA ILE A 23 -3.16 6.96 -7.15
C ILE A 23 -3.57 5.51 -6.95
N ASP A 24 -2.59 4.64 -6.77
CA ASP A 24 -2.78 3.33 -6.17
C ASP A 24 -2.51 3.45 -4.68
N LEU A 25 -3.58 3.29 -3.89
CA LEU A 25 -3.54 3.46 -2.44
C LEU A 25 -3.44 2.10 -1.75
N GLY A 26 -2.31 1.43 -1.94
CA GLY A 26 -2.07 0.11 -1.40
C GLY A 26 -1.74 0.08 0.10
N THR A 27 -2.00 -1.07 0.74
CA THR A 27 -1.70 -1.31 2.17
C THR A 27 -0.20 -1.17 2.46
N ALA A 28 0.66 -1.71 1.59
CA ALA A 28 2.11 -1.65 1.77
C ALA A 28 2.73 -0.38 1.20
N ASN A 29 2.38 -0.01 -0.02
CA ASN A 29 2.93 1.13 -0.74
C ASN A 29 1.82 1.94 -1.38
N THR A 30 2.06 3.26 -1.51
CA THR A 30 1.25 4.18 -2.30
C THR A 30 2.05 4.60 -3.53
N LEU A 31 1.45 4.44 -4.72
CA LEU A 31 2.04 4.89 -5.97
C LEU A 31 1.24 6.05 -6.53
N ILE A 32 1.94 7.03 -7.12
CA ILE A 32 1.31 8.13 -7.88
C ILE A 32 1.89 8.12 -9.29
N TYR A 33 0.98 8.12 -10.24
CA TYR A 33 1.27 8.13 -11.67
C TYR A 33 0.74 9.41 -12.33
N THR A 34 1.50 9.94 -13.26
CA THR A 34 1.09 11.02 -14.17
C THR A 34 1.23 10.56 -15.62
N LYS A 35 0.32 11.00 -16.48
CA LYS A 35 0.30 10.58 -17.89
C LYS A 35 1.61 10.90 -18.62
N ASP A 36 2.23 12.05 -18.32
CA ASP A 36 3.37 12.57 -19.08
C ASP A 36 4.72 12.00 -18.62
N VAL A 37 4.82 11.57 -17.35
CA VAL A 37 6.09 11.17 -16.70
C VAL A 37 6.11 9.70 -16.30
N GLY A 38 4.95 9.09 -16.09
CA GLY A 38 4.84 7.75 -15.52
C GLY A 38 4.69 7.77 -14.00
N ILE A 39 5.28 6.80 -13.30
CA ILE A 39 5.27 6.74 -11.83
C ILE A 39 6.18 7.85 -11.30
N VAL A 40 5.60 8.82 -10.60
CA VAL A 40 6.29 9.98 -10.03
C VAL A 40 6.50 9.86 -8.52
N LEU A 41 5.82 8.90 -7.87
CA LEU A 41 6.00 8.59 -6.45
C LEU A 41 5.74 7.10 -6.23
N ASN A 42 6.63 6.47 -5.46
CA ASN A 42 6.47 5.10 -4.95
C ASN A 42 7.01 5.09 -3.52
N GLU A 43 6.11 5.19 -2.55
CA GLU A 43 6.46 5.34 -1.15
C GLU A 43 5.67 4.35 -0.28
N PRO A 44 6.27 3.82 0.80
CA PRO A 44 5.55 3.02 1.78
C PRO A 44 4.35 3.76 2.37
N SER A 45 3.22 3.07 2.52
CA SER A 45 2.02 3.60 3.19
C SER A 45 2.21 3.60 4.71
N VAL A 46 3.20 4.33 5.19
CA VAL A 46 3.59 4.42 6.62
C VAL A 46 3.68 5.87 7.04
N VAL A 47 3.21 6.17 8.23
CA VAL A 47 3.26 7.51 8.83
C VAL A 47 3.79 7.42 10.26
N ALA A 48 4.79 8.21 10.60
CA ALA A 48 5.23 8.41 11.97
C ALA A 48 4.50 9.61 12.57
N ILE A 49 3.78 9.37 13.64
CA ILE A 49 2.99 10.38 14.36
C ILE A 49 3.54 10.59 15.76
N ARG A 50 3.59 11.84 16.20
CA ARG A 50 3.78 12.21 17.60
C ARG A 50 2.44 12.54 18.21
N GLU A 51 2.12 11.88 19.30
CA GLU A 51 0.94 12.20 20.09
C GLU A 51 1.33 13.06 21.30
N SER A 52 0.79 14.27 21.35
CA SER A 52 1.02 15.20 22.47
C SER A 52 -0.29 15.90 22.81
N ARG A 53 -0.74 15.78 24.06
CA ARG A 53 -1.98 16.42 24.57
C ARG A 53 -3.21 16.15 23.70
N GLY A 54 -3.35 14.93 23.15
CA GLY A 54 -4.48 14.54 22.29
C GLY A 54 -4.39 15.05 20.85
N GLN A 55 -3.30 15.73 20.46
CA GLN A 55 -3.05 16.14 19.08
C GLN A 55 -2.06 15.21 18.41
N LYS A 56 -2.42 14.70 17.24
CA LYS A 56 -1.55 13.89 16.37
C LYS A 56 -0.82 14.81 15.39
N THR A 57 0.51 14.87 15.49
CA THR A 57 1.37 15.59 14.56
C THR A 57 2.19 14.62 13.74
N VAL A 58 2.19 14.77 12.42
CA VAL A 58 3.01 13.96 11.51
C VAL A 58 4.48 14.38 11.66
N VAL A 59 5.35 13.38 11.86
CA VAL A 59 6.80 13.55 12.01
C VAL A 59 7.53 13.12 10.76
N ALA A 60 7.09 12.02 10.15
CA ALA A 60 7.64 11.49 8.90
C ALA A 60 6.57 10.71 8.13
N VAL A 61 6.75 10.57 6.82
CA VAL A 61 5.86 9.82 5.93
C VAL A 61 6.72 8.97 4.99
N GLY A 62 6.16 7.86 4.50
CA GLY A 62 6.79 7.03 3.50
C GLY A 62 8.05 6.31 4.01
N THR A 63 9.08 6.32 3.20
CA THR A 63 10.36 5.64 3.47
C THR A 63 10.98 6.05 4.81
N GLU A 64 10.93 7.33 5.16
CA GLU A 64 11.47 7.80 6.44
C GLU A 64 10.66 7.27 7.63
N ALA A 65 9.33 7.21 7.51
CA ALA A 65 8.49 6.60 8.53
C ALA A 65 8.69 5.08 8.63
N LYS A 66 8.89 4.38 7.49
CA LYS A 66 9.15 2.93 7.46
C LYS A 66 10.43 2.57 8.23
N LYS A 67 11.50 3.37 8.15
CA LYS A 67 12.75 3.19 8.93
C LYS A 67 12.51 3.26 10.44
N MET A 68 11.45 3.91 10.86
CA MET A 68 11.09 4.12 12.27
C MET A 68 10.21 2.99 12.83
N LEU A 69 9.68 2.08 12.01
CA LEU A 69 8.87 0.95 12.47
C LEU A 69 9.62 0.09 13.47
N GLY A 70 9.02 -0.14 14.66
CA GLY A 70 9.61 -0.92 15.75
C GLY A 70 10.80 -0.26 16.45
N ARG A 71 11.17 0.98 16.12
CA ARG A 71 12.35 1.68 16.65
C ARG A 71 12.06 3.08 17.19
N THR A 72 10.78 3.43 17.38
CA THR A 72 10.36 4.76 17.82
C THR A 72 10.47 4.95 19.33
N PRO A 73 10.88 6.15 19.82
CA PRO A 73 10.76 6.49 21.25
C PRO A 73 9.29 6.62 21.66
N GLY A 74 8.97 6.48 22.95
CA GLY A 74 7.63 6.25 23.48
C GLY A 74 6.53 7.27 23.12
N ASN A 75 6.88 8.48 22.64
CA ASN A 75 5.94 9.51 22.23
C ASN A 75 5.73 9.58 20.70
N ILE A 76 6.43 8.74 19.94
CA ILE A 76 6.29 8.63 18.48
C ILE A 76 5.84 7.21 18.15
N LYS A 77 4.86 7.08 17.25
CA LYS A 77 4.40 5.80 16.73
C LYS A 77 4.45 5.82 15.21
N ALA A 78 5.14 4.86 14.62
CA ALA A 78 5.03 4.61 13.19
C ALA A 78 3.89 3.62 12.97
N ILE A 79 2.92 4.00 12.14
CA ILE A 79 1.69 3.23 11.87
C ILE A 79 1.46 3.11 10.38
N ARG A 80 0.77 2.04 9.97
CA ARG A 80 0.19 1.88 8.64
C ARG A 80 -1.27 2.35 8.72
N PRO A 81 -1.64 3.46 8.05
CA PRO A 81 -3.01 3.97 8.11
C PRO A 81 -3.99 3.18 7.27
N LEU A 82 -3.49 2.23 6.49
CA LEU A 82 -4.23 1.28 5.67
C LEU A 82 -3.95 -0.14 6.16
N SER A 83 -4.98 -0.98 6.22
CA SER A 83 -4.89 -2.41 6.57
C SER A 83 -5.93 -3.19 5.76
N ASP A 84 -5.50 -4.31 5.18
CA ASP A 84 -6.38 -5.21 4.43
C ASP A 84 -7.21 -4.51 3.34
N GLY A 85 -6.60 -3.55 2.64
CA GLY A 85 -7.24 -2.77 1.56
C GLY A 85 -8.20 -1.69 2.05
N VAL A 86 -8.30 -1.42 3.37
CA VAL A 86 -9.21 -0.42 3.93
C VAL A 86 -8.47 0.65 4.74
N ILE A 87 -9.11 1.82 4.87
CA ILE A 87 -8.59 2.90 5.71
C ILE A 87 -8.85 2.57 7.18
N ALA A 88 -7.78 2.35 7.95
CA ALA A 88 -7.82 2.12 9.38
C ALA A 88 -7.82 3.42 10.20
N ASP A 89 -7.11 4.46 9.72
CA ASP A 89 -7.10 5.80 10.34
C ASP A 89 -7.27 6.88 9.25
N PHE A 90 -8.48 7.44 9.19
CA PHE A 90 -8.87 8.44 8.20
C PHE A 90 -7.99 9.70 8.24
N GLN A 91 -7.76 10.25 9.43
CA GLN A 91 -7.01 11.49 9.59
C GLN A 91 -5.54 11.33 9.20
N VAL A 92 -4.96 10.17 9.53
CA VAL A 92 -3.56 9.89 9.18
C VAL A 92 -3.44 9.62 7.69
N THR A 93 -4.39 8.91 7.08
CA THR A 93 -4.43 8.68 5.61
C THR A 93 -4.52 10.01 4.86
N GLU A 94 -5.42 10.91 5.27
CA GLU A 94 -5.55 12.23 4.66
C GLU A 94 -4.23 13.01 4.70
N LYS A 95 -3.55 13.04 5.86
CA LYS A 95 -2.26 13.72 6.01
C LYS A 95 -1.15 13.07 5.18
N MET A 96 -1.14 11.75 5.07
CA MET A 96 -0.23 11.01 4.21
C MET A 96 -0.42 11.42 2.74
N LEU A 97 -1.66 11.41 2.27
CA LEU A 97 -2.01 11.82 0.91
C LEU A 97 -1.69 13.29 0.65
N GLN A 98 -1.96 14.19 1.61
CA GLN A 98 -1.56 15.61 1.51
C GLN A 98 -0.06 15.74 1.30
N HIS A 99 0.76 14.98 2.05
CA HIS A 99 2.20 14.98 1.92
C HIS A 99 2.63 14.47 0.54
N PHE A 100 2.12 13.33 0.09
CA PHE A 100 2.47 12.73 -1.20
C PHE A 100 2.04 13.60 -2.39
N ILE A 101 0.83 14.16 -2.37
CA ILE A 101 0.36 15.07 -3.42
C ILE A 101 1.20 16.35 -3.43
N ALA A 102 1.60 16.86 -2.26
CA ALA A 102 2.45 18.04 -2.18
C ALA A 102 3.86 17.77 -2.74
N SER A 103 4.47 16.62 -2.41
CA SER A 103 5.82 16.26 -2.89
C SER A 103 5.89 16.11 -4.41
N VAL A 104 4.84 15.57 -5.04
CA VAL A 104 4.73 15.50 -6.52
C VAL A 104 4.69 16.87 -7.17
N HIS A 105 4.31 17.91 -6.42
CA HIS A 105 4.16 19.27 -6.93
C HIS A 105 5.14 20.28 -6.30
N GLU A 106 6.18 19.83 -5.62
CA GLU A 106 7.13 20.69 -4.87
C GLU A 106 7.77 21.81 -5.70
N GLN A 107 7.98 21.57 -7.00
CA GLN A 107 8.58 22.57 -7.88
C GLN A 107 7.61 23.64 -8.38
N ARG A 108 6.36 23.62 -7.98
CA ARG A 108 5.33 24.56 -8.46
C ARG A 108 5.03 25.68 -7.44
N PHE A 109 5.14 26.92 -7.89
CA PHE A 109 4.83 28.14 -7.11
C PHE A 109 3.38 28.17 -6.60
N ILE A 110 2.44 27.59 -7.36
CA ILE A 110 1.02 27.52 -7.04
C ILE A 110 0.69 26.07 -6.71
N LYS A 111 0.20 25.82 -5.48
CA LYS A 111 -0.28 24.48 -5.09
C LYS A 111 -1.45 24.09 -5.98
N PRO A 112 -1.30 23.10 -6.86
CA PRO A 112 -2.36 22.69 -7.77
C PRO A 112 -3.47 21.97 -7.01
N SER A 113 -4.63 21.86 -7.65
CA SER A 113 -5.76 21.04 -7.17
C SER A 113 -6.09 20.04 -8.29
N PRO A 114 -5.45 18.86 -8.31
CA PRO A 114 -5.57 17.91 -9.40
C PRO A 114 -6.92 17.19 -9.42
N ARG A 115 -7.31 16.65 -10.58
CA ARG A 115 -8.26 15.53 -10.63
C ARG A 115 -7.48 14.27 -10.33
N ILE A 116 -8.05 13.40 -9.51
CA ILE A 116 -7.38 12.18 -9.06
C ILE A 116 -8.26 10.98 -9.37
N LEU A 117 -7.67 9.99 -10.06
CA LEU A 117 -8.21 8.65 -10.19
C LEU A 117 -7.58 7.79 -9.10
N VAL A 118 -8.38 7.10 -8.29
CA VAL A 118 -7.90 6.26 -7.18
C VAL A 118 -8.34 4.83 -7.38
N CYS A 119 -7.40 3.90 -7.23
CA CYS A 119 -7.70 2.48 -7.20
C CYS A 119 -8.40 2.10 -5.88
N VAL A 120 -9.37 1.21 -5.97
CA VAL A 120 -10.10 0.67 -4.83
C VAL A 120 -10.27 -0.83 -4.98
N PRO A 121 -10.24 -1.61 -3.89
CA PRO A 121 -10.51 -3.04 -3.95
C PRO A 121 -11.88 -3.34 -4.56
N CYS A 122 -11.97 -4.42 -5.35
CA CYS A 122 -13.19 -4.74 -6.10
C CYS A 122 -14.40 -5.02 -5.19
N ARG A 123 -14.17 -5.52 -3.97
CA ARG A 123 -15.19 -5.78 -2.95
C ARG A 123 -15.35 -4.69 -1.89
N SER A 124 -14.76 -3.51 -2.12
CA SER A 124 -14.90 -2.39 -1.19
C SER A 124 -16.38 -1.96 -1.05
N THR A 125 -16.81 -1.78 0.18
CA THR A 125 -18.15 -1.29 0.52
C THR A 125 -18.34 0.17 0.09
N GLN A 126 -19.59 0.62 -0.01
CA GLN A 126 -19.88 2.03 -0.30
C GLN A 126 -19.32 2.97 0.77
N VAL A 127 -19.24 2.52 2.02
CA VAL A 127 -18.65 3.31 3.13
C VAL A 127 -17.15 3.46 2.94
N GLU A 128 -16.43 2.40 2.59
CA GLU A 128 -15.00 2.42 2.31
C GLU A 128 -14.67 3.27 1.07
N ARG A 129 -15.43 3.10 -0.02
CA ARG A 129 -15.30 3.93 -1.25
C ARG A 129 -15.51 5.41 -0.94
N ARG A 130 -16.48 5.75 -0.10
CA ARG A 130 -16.73 7.11 0.36
C ARG A 130 -15.58 7.63 1.23
N ALA A 131 -15.06 6.83 2.16
CA ALA A 131 -13.94 7.18 3.02
C ALA A 131 -12.68 7.52 2.21
N ILE A 132 -12.35 6.69 1.22
CA ILE A 132 -11.23 6.95 0.28
C ILE A 132 -11.44 8.25 -0.46
N ARG A 133 -12.63 8.44 -1.05
CA ARG A 133 -12.95 9.66 -1.80
C ARG A 133 -12.84 10.92 -0.94
N GLU A 134 -13.36 10.89 0.28
CA GLU A 134 -13.32 12.03 1.20
C GLU A 134 -11.88 12.32 1.67
N SER A 135 -11.06 11.29 1.93
CA SER A 135 -9.63 11.46 2.26
C SER A 135 -8.86 12.16 1.15
N VAL A 136 -9.09 11.76 -0.10
CA VAL A 136 -8.40 12.33 -1.27
C VAL A 136 -8.88 13.76 -1.54
N LEU A 137 -10.18 14.05 -1.38
CA LEU A 137 -10.70 15.41 -1.47
C LEU A 137 -10.13 16.31 -0.36
N GLY A 138 -10.06 15.81 0.88
CA GLY A 138 -9.43 16.49 2.02
C GLY A 138 -7.95 16.73 1.81
N ALA A 139 -7.27 15.84 1.10
CA ALA A 139 -5.87 16.02 0.70
C ALA A 139 -5.63 17.08 -0.38
N GLY A 140 -6.69 17.68 -0.96
CA GLY A 140 -6.61 18.82 -1.86
C GLY A 140 -7.00 18.54 -3.32
N ALA A 141 -7.48 17.35 -3.64
CA ALA A 141 -8.04 17.07 -4.95
C ALA A 141 -9.28 17.96 -5.23
N ARG A 142 -9.47 18.34 -6.50
CA ARG A 142 -10.69 19.05 -6.94
C ARG A 142 -11.83 18.11 -7.34
N ASP A 143 -11.48 16.93 -7.86
CA ASP A 143 -12.39 15.87 -8.27
C ASP A 143 -11.71 14.51 -8.06
N VAL A 144 -12.49 13.50 -7.67
CA VAL A 144 -12.02 12.14 -7.42
C VAL A 144 -12.91 11.15 -8.14
N LYS A 145 -12.28 10.33 -8.97
CA LYS A 145 -12.88 9.14 -9.58
C LYS A 145 -12.29 7.90 -8.97
N LEU A 146 -13.08 6.84 -8.87
CA LEU A 146 -12.63 5.54 -8.37
C LEU A 146 -12.62 4.54 -9.52
N ILE A 147 -11.62 3.67 -9.53
CA ILE A 147 -11.48 2.53 -10.44
C ILE A 147 -11.17 1.29 -9.59
N GLU A 148 -11.68 0.15 -9.97
CA GLU A 148 -11.37 -1.11 -9.30
C GLU A 148 -9.95 -1.57 -9.61
N GLU A 149 -9.20 -2.01 -8.58
CA GLU A 149 -7.80 -2.41 -8.69
C GLU A 149 -7.55 -3.41 -9.83
N PRO A 150 -8.33 -4.51 -9.97
CA PRO A 150 -8.10 -5.45 -11.06
C PRO A 150 -8.32 -4.85 -12.46
N MET A 151 -9.25 -3.90 -12.59
CA MET A 151 -9.46 -3.19 -13.85
C MET A 151 -8.28 -2.29 -14.20
N ALA A 152 -7.76 -1.56 -13.20
CA ALA A 152 -6.58 -0.73 -13.38
C ALA A 152 -5.35 -1.57 -13.74
N ALA A 153 -5.16 -2.71 -13.07
CA ALA A 153 -4.08 -3.66 -13.34
C ALA A 153 -4.18 -4.24 -14.76
N ALA A 154 -5.38 -4.65 -15.19
CA ALA A 154 -5.60 -5.17 -16.53
C ALA A 154 -5.30 -4.15 -17.63
N ILE A 155 -5.74 -2.89 -17.46
CA ILE A 155 -5.43 -1.78 -18.36
C ILE A 155 -3.92 -1.53 -18.40
N GLY A 156 -3.28 -1.50 -17.24
CA GLY A 156 -1.83 -1.29 -17.11
C GLY A 156 -1.00 -2.40 -17.77
N ALA A 157 -1.49 -3.65 -17.72
CA ALA A 157 -0.89 -4.81 -18.38
C ALA A 157 -1.22 -4.89 -19.89
N GLY A 158 -2.05 -3.99 -20.42
CA GLY A 158 -2.46 -4.00 -21.83
C GLY A 158 -3.38 -5.15 -22.20
N LEU A 159 -4.15 -5.70 -21.26
CA LEU A 159 -5.10 -6.76 -21.53
C LEU A 159 -6.30 -6.21 -22.34
N PRO A 160 -6.89 -7.01 -23.24
CA PRO A 160 -7.99 -6.60 -24.11
C PRO A 160 -9.32 -6.57 -23.33
N VAL A 161 -9.44 -5.69 -22.34
CA VAL A 161 -10.61 -5.61 -21.44
C VAL A 161 -11.90 -5.17 -22.15
N GLU A 162 -11.78 -4.55 -23.33
CA GLU A 162 -12.91 -4.10 -24.16
C GLU A 162 -13.58 -5.26 -24.92
N GLU A 163 -12.87 -6.35 -25.15
CA GLU A 163 -13.34 -7.49 -25.91
C GLU A 163 -14.32 -8.37 -25.11
N ALA A 164 -15.09 -9.18 -25.82
CA ALA A 164 -15.99 -10.17 -25.21
C ALA A 164 -15.23 -11.37 -24.62
N SER A 165 -13.97 -11.56 -24.99
CA SER A 165 -13.10 -12.58 -24.42
C SER A 165 -12.73 -12.22 -22.99
N GLY A 166 -12.89 -13.18 -22.05
CA GLY A 166 -12.55 -12.95 -20.64
C GLY A 166 -11.03 -12.87 -20.41
N SER A 167 -10.57 -11.77 -19.80
CA SER A 167 -9.20 -11.63 -19.30
C SER A 167 -9.19 -11.85 -17.79
N MET A 168 -8.27 -12.69 -17.29
CA MET A 168 -8.14 -12.94 -15.87
C MET A 168 -6.94 -12.18 -15.30
N VAL A 169 -7.14 -11.51 -14.17
CA VAL A 169 -6.10 -10.82 -13.40
C VAL A 169 -6.05 -11.41 -12.00
N ILE A 170 -4.84 -11.63 -11.51
CA ILE A 170 -4.55 -11.96 -10.12
C ILE A 170 -3.60 -10.86 -9.62
N ASP A 171 -4.07 -10.04 -8.70
CA ASP A 171 -3.32 -8.94 -8.09
C ASP A 171 -3.01 -9.31 -6.63
N ILE A 172 -1.71 -9.44 -6.31
CA ILE A 172 -1.23 -9.82 -4.98
C ILE A 172 -0.58 -8.60 -4.35
N GLY A 173 -1.36 -7.90 -3.52
CA GLY A 173 -0.91 -6.73 -2.77
C GLY A 173 -0.23 -7.06 -1.44
N GLY A 174 0.00 -6.03 -0.63
CA GLY A 174 0.53 -6.20 0.73
C GLY A 174 -0.50 -6.80 1.68
N GLY A 175 -1.75 -6.31 1.67
CA GLY A 175 -2.82 -6.74 2.57
C GLY A 175 -3.85 -7.69 1.94
N THR A 176 -4.05 -7.62 0.63
CA THR A 176 -5.10 -8.34 -0.09
C THR A 176 -4.55 -9.04 -1.33
N THR A 177 -5.23 -10.09 -1.76
CA THR A 177 -5.11 -10.68 -3.10
C THR A 177 -6.45 -10.59 -3.78
N GLU A 178 -6.47 -10.00 -4.97
CA GLU A 178 -7.67 -9.85 -5.79
C GLU A 178 -7.58 -10.71 -7.04
N ILE A 179 -8.67 -11.41 -7.35
CA ILE A 179 -8.81 -12.24 -8.54
C ILE A 179 -10.03 -11.74 -9.28
N ALA A 180 -9.87 -11.35 -10.55
CA ALA A 180 -10.99 -10.87 -11.36
C ALA A 180 -10.96 -11.42 -12.77
N ILE A 181 -12.14 -11.63 -13.34
CA ILE A 181 -12.37 -11.88 -14.77
C ILE A 181 -13.05 -10.64 -15.34
N LEU A 182 -12.46 -10.09 -16.38
CA LEU A 182 -12.84 -8.83 -17.02
C LEU A 182 -13.22 -9.09 -18.47
N ALA A 183 -14.30 -8.49 -18.93
CA ALA A 183 -14.71 -8.48 -20.33
C ALA A 183 -15.65 -7.28 -20.59
N LEU A 184 -15.67 -6.77 -21.81
CA LEU A 184 -16.58 -5.68 -22.24
C LEU A 184 -16.53 -4.46 -21.32
N ASN A 185 -15.33 -4.06 -20.90
CA ASN A 185 -15.06 -2.96 -19.96
C ASN A 185 -15.71 -3.13 -18.58
N GLY A 186 -16.04 -4.35 -18.19
CA GLY A 186 -16.69 -4.65 -16.90
C GLY A 186 -16.01 -5.79 -16.16
N VAL A 187 -16.25 -5.81 -14.86
CA VAL A 187 -15.89 -6.93 -13.99
C VAL A 187 -16.99 -7.98 -14.08
N VAL A 188 -16.69 -9.13 -14.67
CA VAL A 188 -17.64 -10.26 -14.80
C VAL A 188 -17.72 -11.07 -13.50
N TYR A 189 -16.55 -11.29 -12.89
CA TYR A 189 -16.41 -11.98 -11.63
C TYR A 189 -15.24 -11.37 -10.87
N ALA A 190 -15.36 -11.23 -9.57
CA ALA A 190 -14.25 -10.84 -8.71
C ALA A 190 -14.34 -11.45 -7.32
N GLU A 191 -13.19 -11.80 -6.78
CA GLU A 191 -13.00 -12.27 -5.41
C GLU A 191 -11.83 -11.52 -4.79
N SER A 192 -11.93 -11.24 -3.50
CA SER A 192 -10.87 -10.58 -2.73
C SER A 192 -10.66 -11.35 -1.43
N VAL A 193 -9.43 -11.72 -1.15
CA VAL A 193 -9.03 -12.37 0.10
C VAL A 193 -8.04 -11.50 0.85
N LYS A 194 -8.17 -11.46 2.19
CA LYS A 194 -7.29 -10.68 3.08
C LYS A 194 -6.00 -11.44 3.38
N ILE A 195 -5.36 -11.93 2.33
CA ILE A 195 -4.06 -12.59 2.33
C ILE A 195 -3.19 -11.90 1.30
N GLY A 196 -2.06 -11.38 1.71
CA GLY A 196 -1.10 -10.70 0.87
C GLY A 196 0.30 -10.80 1.47
N GLY A 197 1.20 -9.95 1.01
CA GLY A 197 2.60 -9.94 1.42
C GLY A 197 2.83 -9.82 2.92
N ASP A 198 1.98 -9.08 3.63
CA ASP A 198 2.08 -8.90 5.09
C ASP A 198 1.80 -10.23 5.83
N LYS A 199 0.84 -11.02 5.36
CA LYS A 199 0.56 -12.36 5.93
C LYS A 199 1.69 -13.36 5.66
N MET A 200 2.35 -13.25 4.52
CA MET A 200 3.54 -14.04 4.22
C MET A 200 4.68 -13.67 5.18
N ASP A 201 4.88 -12.39 5.47
CA ASP A 201 5.88 -11.93 6.44
C ASP A 201 5.58 -12.44 7.86
N GLU A 202 4.33 -12.36 8.31
CA GLU A 202 3.89 -12.92 9.60
C GLU A 202 4.15 -14.43 9.69
N ALA A 203 3.93 -15.17 8.60
CA ALA A 203 4.20 -16.60 8.53
C ALA A 203 5.69 -16.90 8.68
N ILE A 204 6.57 -16.12 8.02
CA ILE A 204 8.02 -16.24 8.15
C ILE A 204 8.47 -15.95 9.59
N VAL A 205 7.97 -14.87 10.21
CA VAL A 205 8.26 -14.57 11.63
C VAL A 205 7.87 -15.74 12.53
N SER A 206 6.69 -16.30 12.31
CA SER A 206 6.15 -17.42 13.09
C SER A 206 6.96 -18.69 12.87
N TYR A 207 7.40 -18.97 11.65
CA TYR A 207 8.25 -20.11 11.31
C TYR A 207 9.61 -20.02 12.00
N ILE A 208 10.29 -18.88 11.91
CA ILE A 208 11.59 -18.65 12.53
C ILE A 208 11.48 -18.77 14.06
N ARG A 209 10.42 -18.22 14.65
CA ARG A 209 10.19 -18.34 16.10
C ARG A 209 10.05 -19.79 16.54
N ARG A 210 9.33 -20.62 15.78
CA ARG A 210 9.07 -22.03 16.12
C ARG A 210 10.28 -22.93 15.90
N ASN A 211 11.01 -22.74 14.79
CA ASN A 211 12.05 -23.66 14.37
C ASN A 211 13.46 -23.26 14.84
N PHE A 212 13.70 -21.96 15.02
CA PHE A 212 15.00 -21.43 15.41
C PHE A 212 15.00 -20.80 16.82
N GLY A 213 13.86 -20.70 17.48
CA GLY A 213 13.76 -20.05 18.80
C GLY A 213 14.11 -18.57 18.78
N CYS A 214 14.12 -17.93 17.62
CA CYS A 214 14.52 -16.54 17.44
C CYS A 214 13.34 -15.65 17.05
N VAL A 215 13.38 -14.38 17.45
CA VAL A 215 12.45 -13.33 17.02
C VAL A 215 13.15 -12.42 16.04
N ILE A 216 12.50 -12.17 14.90
CA ILE A 216 12.89 -11.18 13.90
C ILE A 216 11.80 -10.11 13.75
N GLY A 217 12.17 -8.94 13.23
CA GLY A 217 11.22 -7.88 12.90
C GLY A 217 10.59 -8.05 11.52
N GLU A 218 9.46 -7.39 11.28
CA GLU A 218 8.75 -7.40 9.99
C GLU A 218 9.66 -7.04 8.80
N SER A 219 10.50 -6.02 8.93
CA SER A 219 11.43 -5.62 7.87
C SER A 219 12.47 -6.70 7.52
N THR A 220 12.83 -7.55 8.49
CA THR A 220 13.71 -8.69 8.25
C THR A 220 12.95 -9.81 7.53
N ALA A 221 11.71 -10.08 7.92
CA ALA A 221 10.85 -11.06 7.27
C ALA A 221 10.54 -10.65 5.82
N GLU A 222 10.20 -9.39 5.57
CA GLU A 222 10.02 -8.84 4.22
C GLU A 222 11.27 -9.03 3.36
N LYS A 223 12.46 -8.76 3.91
CA LYS A 223 13.73 -8.96 3.21
C LYS A 223 13.98 -10.45 2.88
N ILE A 224 13.70 -11.34 3.82
CA ILE A 224 13.82 -12.80 3.62
C ILE A 224 12.89 -13.22 2.48
N LYS A 225 11.61 -12.83 2.52
CA LYS A 225 10.62 -13.11 1.47
C LYS A 225 11.09 -12.66 0.10
N GLN A 226 11.61 -11.43 0.00
CA GLN A 226 12.08 -10.85 -1.27
C GLN A 226 13.38 -11.47 -1.79
N THR A 227 14.22 -12.00 -0.91
CA THR A 227 15.55 -12.52 -1.28
C THR A 227 15.50 -14.01 -1.62
N ILE A 228 14.88 -14.82 -0.76
CA ILE A 228 14.88 -16.28 -0.88
C ILE A 228 13.48 -16.90 -0.89
N GLY A 229 12.41 -16.08 -0.97
CA GLY A 229 11.04 -16.58 -1.07
C GLY A 229 10.83 -17.35 -2.36
N CYS A 230 10.26 -18.56 -2.27
CA CYS A 230 9.91 -19.37 -3.44
C CYS A 230 8.48 -19.90 -3.31
N ALA A 231 7.83 -20.12 -4.45
CA ALA A 231 6.47 -20.65 -4.55
C ALA A 231 6.42 -21.97 -5.33
N SER A 232 7.56 -22.52 -5.73
CA SER A 232 7.68 -23.78 -6.48
C SER A 232 8.81 -24.64 -5.94
N GLU A 233 8.59 -25.95 -5.87
CA GLU A 233 9.62 -26.94 -5.51
C GLU A 233 10.76 -27.01 -6.54
N GLU A 234 10.48 -26.56 -7.78
CA GLU A 234 11.45 -26.53 -8.87
C GLU A 234 12.37 -25.31 -8.85
N SER A 235 12.12 -24.36 -7.93
CA SER A 235 12.95 -23.16 -7.80
C SER A 235 14.36 -23.53 -7.29
N ASP A 236 15.35 -22.77 -7.75
CA ASP A 236 16.72 -22.92 -7.25
C ASP A 236 16.75 -22.73 -5.73
N LYS A 237 17.51 -23.59 -5.06
CA LYS A 237 17.68 -23.52 -3.61
C LYS A 237 18.62 -22.38 -3.27
N GLU A 238 18.08 -21.36 -2.63
CA GLU A 238 18.85 -20.22 -2.14
C GLU A 238 18.97 -20.28 -0.61
N GLU A 239 20.05 -19.71 -0.10
CA GLU A 239 20.33 -19.62 1.33
C GLU A 239 20.59 -18.17 1.75
N MET A 240 20.14 -17.83 2.96
CA MET A 240 20.35 -16.51 3.54
C MET A 240 20.75 -16.63 5.01
N MET A 241 21.81 -15.92 5.41
CA MET A 241 22.14 -15.72 6.81
C MET A 241 21.22 -14.69 7.43
N VAL A 242 20.54 -15.09 8.50
CA VAL A 242 19.57 -14.25 9.22
C VAL A 242 20.01 -14.11 10.67
N THR A 243 19.99 -12.88 11.19
CA THR A 243 20.25 -12.61 12.61
C THR A 243 18.92 -12.27 13.29
N GLY A 244 18.57 -13.03 14.31
CA GLY A 244 17.43 -12.83 15.18
C GLY A 244 17.82 -12.66 16.64
N ARG A 245 16.86 -12.33 17.49
CA ARG A 245 17.05 -12.34 18.94
C ARG A 245 16.60 -13.69 19.49
N ASN A 246 17.54 -14.45 20.06
CA ASN A 246 17.22 -15.71 20.75
C ASN A 246 16.27 -15.43 21.94
N ILE A 247 15.18 -16.19 22.01
CA ILE A 247 14.13 -16.00 23.04
C ILE A 247 14.62 -16.42 24.42
N ALA A 248 15.42 -17.50 24.52
CA ALA A 248 15.88 -18.04 25.79
C ALA A 248 17.01 -17.18 26.40
N GLU A 249 17.96 -16.76 25.58
CA GLU A 249 19.15 -16.05 26.02
C GLU A 249 19.04 -14.54 25.93
N GLY A 250 18.10 -14.04 25.11
CA GLY A 250 17.93 -12.61 24.86
C GLY A 250 19.02 -11.97 23.99
N MET A 251 19.99 -12.76 23.54
CA MET A 251 21.15 -12.33 22.75
C MET A 251 20.88 -12.46 21.25
N PRO A 252 21.59 -11.68 20.40
CA PRO A 252 21.55 -11.89 18.95
C PRO A 252 22.14 -13.27 18.59
N GLU A 253 21.46 -14.00 17.72
CA GLU A 253 21.87 -15.28 17.17
C GLU A 253 21.74 -15.25 15.65
N THR A 254 22.73 -15.84 14.95
CA THR A 254 22.73 -15.92 13.48
C THR A 254 22.57 -17.37 13.06
N PHE A 255 21.65 -17.62 12.13
CA PHE A 255 21.36 -18.93 11.56
C PHE A 255 21.19 -18.82 10.04
N THR A 256 21.34 -19.96 9.36
CA THR A 256 21.12 -20.06 7.90
C THR A 256 19.68 -20.51 7.65
N LEU A 257 18.97 -19.79 6.79
CA LEU A 257 17.64 -20.11 6.32
C LEU A 257 17.68 -20.48 4.84
N GLN A 258 17.00 -21.55 4.47
CA GLN A 258 16.91 -22.07 3.10
C GLN A 258 15.53 -21.73 2.49
N SER A 259 15.49 -21.54 1.17
CA SER A 259 14.26 -21.18 0.44
C SER A 259 13.17 -22.25 0.54
N ASP A 260 13.54 -23.53 0.56
CA ASP A 260 12.59 -24.64 0.70
C ASP A 260 11.84 -24.62 2.04
N CYS A 261 12.42 -24.03 3.08
CA CYS A 261 11.74 -23.81 4.34
C CYS A 261 10.54 -22.83 4.22
N LEU A 262 10.57 -21.95 3.23
CA LEU A 262 9.56 -20.90 3.03
C LEU A 262 8.39 -21.38 2.15
N LEU A 263 8.60 -22.38 1.30
CA LEU A 263 7.57 -22.94 0.43
C LEU A 263 6.32 -23.40 1.21
N TYR A 264 6.54 -23.99 2.38
CA TYR A 264 5.48 -24.54 3.24
C TYR A 264 5.03 -23.58 4.35
N THR A 265 5.59 -22.38 4.43
CA THR A 265 5.19 -21.38 5.45
C THR A 265 4.18 -20.38 4.92
N SER A 266 3.93 -20.35 3.61
CA SER A 266 2.91 -19.49 3.01
C SER A 266 1.53 -19.90 3.50
N PRO A 267 0.69 -18.94 4.00
CA PRO A 267 -0.66 -19.24 4.42
C PRO A 267 -1.47 -19.76 3.24
N SER A 268 -1.98 -20.97 3.36
CA SER A 268 -2.86 -21.56 2.36
C SER A 268 -4.28 -21.05 2.58
N PRO A 269 -5.05 -20.74 1.53
CA PRO A 269 -6.48 -20.45 1.65
C PRO A 269 -7.32 -21.60 2.23
N ARG A 270 -6.69 -22.77 2.42
CA ARG A 270 -7.33 -23.98 2.98
C ARG A 270 -7.09 -24.15 4.48
N ASP A 271 -6.19 -23.37 5.07
CA ASP A 271 -5.89 -23.35 6.50
C ASP A 271 -6.64 -22.20 7.18
#